data_d79e3bd049df361f2cab4d42a4b73daa
#
_entry.id   d79e3bd049df361f2cab4d42a4b73daa
#
_cell.length_a   1.000
_cell.length_b   1.000
_cell.length_c   1.000
_cell.angle_alpha   90.00
_cell.angle_beta   90.00
_cell.angle_gamma   90.00
#
_symmetry.space_group_name_H-M   'P 1'
#
loop_
_entity.id
_entity.type
_entity.pdbx_description
1 polymer ?
#
loop_
_entity_poly.entity_id
_entity_poly.type
_entity_poly.pdbx_seq_one_letter_code
_entity_poly.pdbx_strand_id
1 'polypeptide(L)'
;IDTKRSPASTTKPILAYSIAIDQGLMGSASILSNYPTNFSNGNPIMYVNSPGTGMMTLGEALNYSWNIPAYWTYRTLREKGVDVKGYMEKMGYEIPEYGIESLPMGGGIDVTVAQHTNGYQTLANNGVYHKKHMIAKIESTDGRLVYEHKDEPVQVYSKATATIMQSLLRDVISSRITSSFQTDLTTINPSLARADWIGKTGTTNEDENMWLMLSTPRLTLGGWLGHDDNRPLAKGAGHYRNANYMAHLVNAIQQAEPGIWGNERFNLDPSVTKSQVLRSTGQKPGKVSINGKEIEVSGSTVT
;
A
#
# COMPACT_ATOMS: atom_id res chain seq x y z
N ILE A 1 -14.17 -15.02 -7.66
CA ILE A 1 -13.56 -13.84 -8.30
C ILE A 1 -14.41 -12.59 -8.00
N ASP A 2 -15.74 -12.73 -7.93
CA ASP A 2 -16.68 -11.61 -7.78
C ASP A 2 -17.10 -11.32 -6.33
N THR A 3 -16.66 -12.13 -5.39
CA THR A 3 -16.94 -11.91 -3.97
C THR A 3 -16.22 -10.67 -3.49
N LYS A 4 -16.96 -9.71 -2.95
CA LYS A 4 -16.43 -8.48 -2.37
C LYS A 4 -16.11 -8.69 -0.90
N ARG A 5 -14.97 -8.17 -0.45
CA ARG A 5 -14.48 -8.25 0.94
C ARG A 5 -13.80 -6.95 1.33
N SER A 6 -13.83 -6.65 2.61
CA SER A 6 -13.07 -5.52 3.15
C SER A 6 -11.58 -5.71 2.87
N PRO A 7 -10.91 -4.73 2.22
CA PRO A 7 -9.49 -4.77 1.93
C PRO A 7 -8.61 -4.50 3.16
N ALA A 8 -9.19 -4.18 4.28
CA ALA A 8 -8.50 -3.88 5.53
C ALA A 8 -7.37 -2.86 5.35
N SER A 9 -6.23 -3.06 6.00
CA SER A 9 -5.08 -2.15 5.96
C SER A 9 -4.38 -2.00 4.60
N THR A 10 -4.76 -2.78 3.58
CA THR A 10 -4.24 -2.56 2.22
C THR A 10 -4.80 -1.28 1.58
N THR A 11 -5.82 -0.66 2.14
CA THR A 11 -6.30 0.67 1.71
C THR A 11 -5.36 1.81 2.09
N LYS A 12 -4.57 1.69 3.15
CA LYS A 12 -3.71 2.76 3.68
C LYS A 12 -2.79 3.39 2.64
N PRO A 13 -2.04 2.62 1.85
CA PRO A 13 -1.18 3.21 0.81
C PRO A 13 -1.96 3.96 -0.26
N ILE A 14 -3.03 3.36 -0.79
CA ILE A 14 -3.73 3.90 -1.96
C ILE A 14 -4.72 5.02 -1.62
N LEU A 15 -5.33 5.00 -0.44
CA LEU A 15 -6.39 5.95 -0.08
C LEU A 15 -5.90 7.08 0.83
N ALA A 16 -4.95 6.81 1.73
CA ALA A 16 -4.49 7.81 2.69
C ALA A 16 -3.12 8.38 2.29
N TYR A 17 -2.07 7.57 2.36
CA TYR A 17 -0.70 8.07 2.27
C TYR A 17 -0.32 8.56 0.88
N SER A 18 -0.66 7.83 -0.20
CA SER A 18 -0.35 8.29 -1.55
C SER A 18 -1.07 9.61 -1.88
N ILE A 19 -2.34 9.74 -1.51
CA ILE A 19 -3.09 10.98 -1.77
C ILE A 19 -2.48 12.14 -0.97
N ALA A 20 -2.10 11.91 0.30
CA ALA A 20 -1.49 12.95 1.12
C ALA A 20 -0.11 13.41 0.60
N ILE A 21 0.69 12.47 0.10
CA ILE A 21 1.98 12.78 -0.54
C ILE A 21 1.75 13.53 -1.86
N ASP A 22 0.79 13.09 -2.67
CA ASP A 22 0.47 13.70 -3.97
C ASP A 22 -0.04 15.14 -3.84
N GLN A 23 -0.77 15.41 -2.77
CA GLN A 23 -1.23 16.74 -2.41
C GLN A 23 -0.15 17.62 -1.72
N GLY A 24 1.06 17.11 -1.56
CA GLY A 24 2.16 17.82 -0.88
C GLY A 24 1.94 18.08 0.60
N LEU A 25 1.00 17.37 1.24
CA LEU A 25 0.67 17.55 2.66
C LEU A 25 1.66 16.85 3.57
N MET A 26 2.34 15.82 3.08
CA MET A 26 3.35 15.07 3.84
C MET A 26 4.35 14.38 2.92
N GLY A 27 5.47 13.94 3.50
CA GLY A 27 6.50 13.13 2.85
C GLY A 27 6.76 11.84 3.64
N SER A 28 7.67 10.99 3.13
CA SER A 28 8.00 9.69 3.73
C SER A 28 8.45 9.75 5.19
N ALA A 29 9.09 10.84 5.59
CA ALA A 29 9.59 11.06 6.94
C ALA A 29 8.74 12.07 7.75
N SER A 30 7.56 12.46 7.28
CA SER A 30 6.63 13.28 8.05
C SER A 30 6.28 12.59 9.36
N ILE A 31 6.27 13.37 10.44
CA ILE A 31 5.98 12.85 11.77
C ILE A 31 4.47 12.81 11.98
N LEU A 32 3.97 11.63 12.30
CA LEU A 32 2.56 11.34 12.50
C LEU A 32 2.29 10.97 13.96
N SER A 33 1.13 11.38 14.44
CA SER A 33 0.66 11.00 15.78
C SER A 33 0.17 9.54 15.78
N ASN A 34 0.62 8.78 16.76
CA ASN A 34 0.10 7.46 17.12
C ASN A 34 -0.29 7.41 18.61
N TYR A 35 -0.64 8.55 19.21
CA TYR A 35 -1.20 8.58 20.56
C TYR A 35 -2.62 8.01 20.58
N PRO A 36 -3.03 7.41 21.71
CA PRO A 36 -4.39 6.89 21.86
C PRO A 36 -5.45 7.90 21.43
N THR A 37 -6.33 7.47 20.57
CA THR A 37 -7.35 8.31 19.92
C THR A 37 -8.62 7.49 19.69
N ASN A 38 -9.77 8.16 19.70
CA ASN A 38 -11.08 7.56 19.43
C ASN A 38 -11.66 8.09 18.12
N PHE A 39 -12.50 7.29 17.49
CA PHE A 39 -13.44 7.75 16.48
C PHE A 39 -14.45 8.74 17.08
N SER A 40 -15.16 9.47 16.23
CA SER A 40 -16.19 10.45 16.68
C SER A 40 -17.32 9.80 17.48
N ASN A 41 -17.57 8.50 17.31
CA ASN A 41 -18.55 7.73 18.08
C ASN A 41 -18.03 7.27 19.47
N GLY A 42 -16.82 7.67 19.86
CA GLY A 42 -16.20 7.33 21.13
C GLY A 42 -15.45 6.00 21.18
N ASN A 43 -15.54 5.16 20.15
CA ASN A 43 -14.81 3.89 20.10
C ASN A 43 -13.33 4.12 19.90
N PRO A 44 -12.44 3.41 20.63
CA PRO A 44 -10.99 3.57 20.47
C PRO A 44 -10.51 3.04 19.12
N ILE A 45 -9.54 3.75 18.54
CA ILE A 45 -8.82 3.28 17.35
C ILE A 45 -7.69 2.39 17.82
N MET A 46 -7.85 1.09 17.62
CA MET A 46 -6.90 0.08 18.08
C MET A 46 -6.08 -0.49 16.92
N TYR A 47 -4.87 -0.92 17.22
CA TYR A 47 -4.07 -1.77 16.35
C TYR A 47 -3.74 -3.06 17.11
N VAL A 48 -4.28 -4.19 16.66
CA VAL A 48 -4.29 -5.44 17.43
C VAL A 48 -4.86 -5.15 18.81
N ASN A 49 -4.12 -5.20 19.88
CA ASN A 49 -4.57 -4.83 21.23
C ASN A 49 -3.80 -3.58 21.77
N SER A 50 -3.24 -2.78 20.89
CA SER A 50 -2.46 -1.58 21.26
C SER A 50 -3.22 -0.29 20.97
N PRO A 51 -3.34 0.61 21.95
CA PRO A 51 -4.00 1.90 21.77
C PRO A 51 -3.12 2.95 21.09
N GLY A 52 -1.87 2.62 20.73
CA GLY A 52 -0.90 3.54 20.14
C GLY A 52 0.29 3.85 21.06
N THR A 53 1.36 4.39 20.48
CA THR A 53 2.69 4.50 21.14
C THR A 53 3.43 5.84 20.93
N GLY A 54 2.75 6.94 20.69
CA GLY A 54 3.38 8.25 20.54
C GLY A 54 3.60 8.70 19.10
N MET A 55 4.72 9.35 18.79
CA MET A 55 5.01 9.90 17.46
C MET A 55 5.92 8.97 16.67
N MET A 56 5.72 8.94 15.34
CA MET A 56 6.54 8.13 14.42
C MET A 56 6.57 8.73 13.02
N THR A 57 7.50 8.31 12.19
CA THR A 57 7.51 8.69 10.77
C THR A 57 6.40 7.98 10.00
N LEU A 58 5.99 8.55 8.86
CA LEU A 58 5.04 7.90 7.95
C LEU A 58 5.55 6.51 7.51
N GLY A 59 6.85 6.38 7.21
CA GLY A 59 7.45 5.10 6.85
C GLY A 59 7.29 4.05 7.95
N GLU A 60 7.54 4.41 9.21
CA GLU A 60 7.33 3.52 10.36
C GLU A 60 5.85 3.17 10.53
N ALA A 61 4.95 4.17 10.42
CA ALA A 61 3.52 3.94 10.52
C ALA A 61 3.02 2.93 9.48
N LEU A 62 3.57 3.00 8.25
CA LEU A 62 3.24 2.08 7.17
C LEU A 62 3.85 0.69 7.40
N ASN A 63 5.12 0.60 7.82
CA ASN A 63 5.82 -0.65 8.10
C ASN A 63 5.12 -1.48 9.18
N TYR A 64 4.69 -0.85 10.25
CA TYR A 64 3.92 -1.49 11.32
C TYR A 64 2.42 -1.55 11.02
N SER A 65 1.97 -0.89 9.97
CA SER A 65 0.53 -0.83 9.60
C SER A 65 -0.36 -0.21 10.70
N TRP A 66 0.13 0.77 11.45
CA TRP A 66 -0.63 1.46 12.49
C TRP A 66 -1.91 2.11 11.96
N ASN A 67 -2.98 2.06 12.75
CA ASN A 67 -4.29 2.58 12.37
C ASN A 67 -4.44 4.08 12.64
N ILE A 68 -3.95 4.56 13.78
CA ILE A 68 -4.11 5.97 14.21
C ILE A 68 -3.43 6.93 13.22
N PRO A 69 -2.19 6.70 12.77
CA PRO A 69 -1.57 7.57 11.75
C PRO A 69 -2.35 7.62 10.43
N ALA A 70 -2.92 6.50 10.00
CA ALA A 70 -3.75 6.45 8.79
C ALA A 70 -5.06 7.21 8.96
N TYR A 71 -5.70 7.10 10.13
CA TYR A 71 -6.88 7.87 10.50
C TYR A 71 -6.60 9.38 10.46
N TRP A 72 -5.53 9.86 11.10
CA TRP A 72 -5.18 11.27 11.10
C TRP A 72 -4.83 11.78 9.71
N THR A 73 -4.13 10.98 8.91
CA THR A 73 -3.84 11.31 7.52
C THR A 73 -5.12 11.50 6.72
N TYR A 74 -6.04 10.55 6.80
CA TYR A 74 -7.33 10.63 6.10
C TYR A 74 -8.18 11.79 6.60
N ARG A 75 -8.22 12.03 7.90
CA ARG A 75 -8.92 13.18 8.48
C ARG A 75 -8.34 14.49 7.97
N THR A 76 -7.02 14.63 7.90
CA THR A 76 -6.35 15.81 7.32
C THR A 76 -6.75 16.02 5.86
N LEU A 77 -6.81 14.98 5.05
CA LEU A 77 -7.29 15.07 3.66
C LEU A 77 -8.70 15.63 3.59
N ARG A 78 -9.61 15.15 4.43
CA ARG A 78 -10.98 15.63 4.48
C ARG A 78 -11.09 17.09 4.94
N GLU A 79 -10.38 17.46 6.00
CA GLU A 79 -10.34 18.82 6.51
C GLU A 79 -9.78 19.84 5.50
N LYS A 80 -8.89 19.36 4.60
CA LYS A 80 -8.35 20.15 3.49
C LYS A 80 -9.24 20.15 2.24
N GLY A 81 -10.36 19.43 2.25
CA GLY A 81 -11.27 19.36 1.11
C GLY A 81 -10.71 18.56 -0.08
N VAL A 82 -9.76 17.65 0.15
CA VAL A 82 -9.19 16.82 -0.91
C VAL A 82 -10.22 15.82 -1.41
N ASP A 83 -10.38 15.72 -2.72
CA ASP A 83 -11.30 14.77 -3.37
C ASP A 83 -10.74 13.33 -3.34
N VAL A 84 -10.74 12.71 -2.16
CA VAL A 84 -10.32 11.33 -1.96
C VAL A 84 -11.17 10.37 -2.80
N LYS A 85 -12.48 10.65 -2.93
CA LYS A 85 -13.39 9.83 -3.72
C LYS A 85 -12.97 9.82 -5.19
N GLY A 86 -12.68 10.97 -5.77
CA GLY A 86 -12.24 11.06 -7.16
C GLY A 86 -10.92 10.33 -7.43
N TYR A 87 -9.97 10.34 -6.49
CA TYR A 87 -8.76 9.52 -6.59
C TYR A 87 -9.09 8.02 -6.67
N MET A 88 -9.99 7.55 -5.81
CA MET A 88 -10.34 6.12 -5.75
C MET A 88 -11.17 5.69 -6.96
N GLU A 89 -12.11 6.51 -7.41
CA GLU A 89 -12.94 6.24 -8.60
C GLU A 89 -12.12 6.14 -9.88
N LYS A 90 -11.03 6.92 -10.02
CA LYS A 90 -10.08 6.79 -11.14
C LYS A 90 -9.43 5.40 -11.22
N MET A 91 -9.34 4.69 -10.10
CA MET A 91 -8.83 3.31 -10.02
C MET A 91 -9.96 2.26 -10.01
N GLY A 92 -11.19 2.67 -10.31
CA GLY A 92 -12.35 1.79 -10.37
C GLY A 92 -12.88 1.33 -9.02
N TYR A 93 -12.51 2.01 -7.91
CA TYR A 93 -13.12 1.72 -6.61
C TYR A 93 -14.44 2.47 -6.45
N GLU A 94 -15.40 1.80 -5.88
CA GLU A 94 -16.66 2.41 -5.45
C GLU A 94 -16.55 2.79 -3.98
N ILE A 95 -16.66 4.08 -3.67
CA ILE A 95 -16.72 4.58 -2.31
C ILE A 95 -18.19 4.91 -2.00
N PRO A 96 -18.92 4.08 -1.25
CA PRO A 96 -20.36 4.21 -1.10
C PRO A 96 -20.77 5.43 -0.29
N GLU A 97 -19.96 5.83 0.67
CA GLU A 97 -20.23 6.97 1.53
C GLU A 97 -18.98 7.76 1.87
N TYR A 98 -19.08 9.08 1.66
CA TYR A 98 -18.00 9.99 1.99
C TYR A 98 -18.09 10.34 3.48
N GLY A 99 -17.07 10.02 4.25
CA GLY A 99 -17.01 10.41 5.65
C GLY A 99 -16.91 9.29 6.65
N ILE A 100 -16.84 8.04 6.21
CA ILE A 100 -16.55 6.90 7.09
C ILE A 100 -15.13 7.04 7.62
N GLU A 101 -14.98 7.27 8.91
CA GLU A 101 -13.69 7.52 9.56
C GLU A 101 -12.73 6.33 9.48
N SER A 102 -13.26 5.10 9.41
CA SER A 102 -12.50 3.87 9.28
C SER A 102 -12.13 3.51 7.84
N LEU A 103 -12.49 4.34 6.86
CA LEU A 103 -12.21 4.10 5.44
C LEU A 103 -10.73 3.76 5.14
N PRO A 104 -9.73 4.46 5.71
CA PRO A 104 -8.32 4.14 5.48
C PRO A 104 -7.88 2.78 6.07
N MET A 105 -8.69 2.17 6.92
CA MET A 105 -8.50 0.83 7.46
C MET A 105 -9.38 -0.22 6.77
N GLY A 106 -10.06 0.14 5.67
CA GLY A 106 -10.94 -0.74 4.92
C GLY A 106 -12.40 -0.77 5.38
N GLY A 107 -12.78 0.07 6.34
CA GLY A 107 -14.18 0.18 6.77
C GLY A 107 -15.04 0.88 5.72
N GLY A 108 -16.21 0.30 5.42
CA GLY A 108 -17.16 0.88 4.46
C GLY A 108 -16.76 0.78 2.98
N ILE A 109 -15.76 -0.02 2.66
CA ILE A 109 -15.37 -0.36 1.30
C ILE A 109 -15.19 -1.87 1.18
N ASP A 110 -15.79 -2.47 0.16
CA ASP A 110 -15.62 -3.85 -0.19
C ASP A 110 -15.13 -3.99 -1.63
N VAL A 111 -14.16 -4.86 -1.85
CA VAL A 111 -13.49 -5.03 -3.14
C VAL A 111 -13.41 -6.50 -3.53
N THR A 112 -13.41 -6.78 -4.83
CA THR A 112 -12.99 -8.10 -5.33
C THR A 112 -11.47 -8.17 -5.38
N VAL A 113 -10.92 -9.39 -5.33
CA VAL A 113 -9.46 -9.59 -5.50
C VAL A 113 -8.98 -8.96 -6.81
N ALA A 114 -9.72 -9.18 -7.91
CA ALA A 114 -9.37 -8.64 -9.21
C ALA A 114 -9.39 -7.10 -9.25
N GLN A 115 -10.39 -6.47 -8.64
CA GLN A 115 -10.48 -5.01 -8.56
C GLN A 115 -9.32 -4.43 -7.74
N HIS A 116 -9.05 -5.03 -6.58
CA HIS A 116 -8.01 -4.54 -5.67
C HIS A 116 -6.61 -4.73 -6.24
N THR A 117 -6.33 -5.86 -6.90
CA THR A 117 -5.08 -6.09 -7.62
C THR A 117 -4.90 -5.06 -8.73
N ASN A 118 -5.96 -4.78 -9.49
CA ASN A 118 -5.93 -3.77 -10.55
C ASN A 118 -5.69 -2.36 -10.01
N GLY A 119 -6.28 -1.99 -8.86
CA GLY A 119 -6.00 -0.71 -8.21
C GLY A 119 -4.54 -0.59 -7.75
N TYR A 120 -3.99 -1.66 -7.17
CA TYR A 120 -2.61 -1.68 -6.68
C TYR A 120 -1.55 -1.54 -7.77
N GLN A 121 -1.81 -2.05 -8.99
CA GLN A 121 -0.89 -1.89 -10.11
C GLN A 121 -0.59 -0.41 -10.41
N THR A 122 -1.50 0.50 -10.07
CA THR A 122 -1.30 1.95 -10.23
C THR A 122 -0.04 2.44 -9.53
N LEU A 123 0.23 1.96 -8.31
CA LEU A 123 1.45 2.31 -7.58
C LEU A 123 2.71 1.72 -8.23
N ALA A 124 2.64 0.47 -8.68
CA ALA A 124 3.76 -0.18 -9.37
C ALA A 124 4.02 0.43 -10.75
N ASN A 125 3.00 1.00 -11.38
CA ASN A 125 3.05 1.60 -12.72
C ASN A 125 3.16 3.13 -12.68
N ASN A 126 3.99 3.67 -11.79
CA ASN A 126 4.31 5.11 -11.72
C ASN A 126 3.07 6.03 -11.61
N GLY A 127 2.03 5.56 -10.93
CA GLY A 127 0.80 6.32 -10.68
C GLY A 127 -0.22 6.25 -11.82
N VAL A 128 0.03 5.46 -12.85
CA VAL A 128 -0.88 5.29 -13.99
C VAL A 128 -1.73 4.05 -13.80
N TYR A 129 -3.04 4.23 -13.80
CA TYR A 129 -4.03 3.15 -13.79
C TYR A 129 -4.38 2.70 -15.19
N HIS A 130 -4.38 1.39 -15.41
CA HIS A 130 -4.90 0.74 -16.61
C HIS A 130 -6.07 -0.16 -16.22
N LYS A 131 -7.19 -0.01 -16.90
CA LYS A 131 -8.37 -0.84 -16.62
C LYS A 131 -8.09 -2.29 -17.01
N LYS A 132 -8.34 -3.21 -16.06
CA LYS A 132 -8.18 -4.64 -16.30
C LYS A 132 -9.03 -5.12 -17.48
N HIS A 133 -8.49 -6.00 -18.28
CA HIS A 133 -9.19 -6.73 -19.34
C HIS A 133 -8.66 -8.17 -19.43
N MET A 134 -9.45 -9.08 -19.97
CA MET A 134 -9.06 -10.48 -20.17
C MET A 134 -8.85 -10.81 -21.65
N ILE A 135 -9.49 -10.05 -22.52
CA ILE A 135 -9.43 -10.25 -23.96
C ILE A 135 -8.72 -9.05 -24.57
N ALA A 136 -7.52 -9.26 -25.06
CA ALA A 136 -6.75 -8.22 -25.75
C ALA A 136 -7.21 -8.06 -27.21
N LYS A 137 -7.48 -9.18 -27.91
CA LYS A 137 -7.81 -9.19 -29.33
C LYS A 137 -8.68 -10.41 -29.68
N ILE A 138 -9.61 -10.22 -30.61
CA ILE A 138 -10.38 -11.30 -31.25
C ILE A 138 -10.21 -11.16 -32.76
N GLU A 139 -9.78 -12.24 -33.42
CA GLU A 139 -9.69 -12.33 -34.85
C GLU A 139 -10.59 -13.47 -35.36
N SER A 140 -11.24 -13.29 -36.51
CA SER A 140 -11.94 -14.35 -37.21
C SER A 140 -10.95 -15.32 -37.87
N THR A 141 -11.44 -16.48 -38.27
CA THR A 141 -10.62 -17.54 -38.90
C THR A 141 -9.95 -17.12 -40.21
N ASP A 142 -10.48 -16.11 -40.88
CA ASP A 142 -9.93 -15.49 -42.09
C ASP A 142 -8.93 -14.35 -41.79
N GLY A 143 -8.59 -14.12 -40.51
CA GLY A 143 -7.61 -13.10 -40.06
C GLY A 143 -8.18 -11.70 -39.93
N ARG A 144 -9.49 -11.50 -40.05
CA ARG A 144 -10.12 -10.20 -39.88
C ARG A 144 -10.22 -9.85 -38.39
N LEU A 145 -9.78 -8.64 -38.05
CA LEU A 145 -9.91 -8.10 -36.70
C LEU A 145 -11.40 -7.90 -36.35
N VAL A 146 -11.85 -8.57 -35.29
CA VAL A 146 -13.23 -8.47 -34.77
C VAL A 146 -13.28 -7.52 -33.57
N TYR A 147 -12.28 -7.62 -32.71
CA TYR A 147 -12.17 -6.78 -31.51
C TYR A 147 -10.69 -6.58 -31.15
N GLU A 148 -10.37 -5.39 -30.67
CA GLU A 148 -9.09 -5.07 -30.05
C GLU A 148 -9.36 -4.19 -28.85
N HIS A 149 -8.78 -4.55 -27.69
CA HIS A 149 -8.86 -3.73 -26.51
C HIS A 149 -8.11 -2.41 -26.74
N LYS A 150 -8.79 -1.30 -26.46
CA LYS A 150 -8.18 0.03 -26.46
C LYS A 150 -7.88 0.39 -25.01
N ASP A 151 -6.62 0.56 -24.69
CA ASP A 151 -6.20 1.00 -23.39
C ASP A 151 -6.41 2.51 -23.24
N GLU A 152 -7.00 2.91 -22.12
CA GLU A 152 -7.25 4.30 -21.74
C GLU A 152 -6.59 4.55 -20.39
N PRO A 153 -5.26 4.83 -20.37
CA PRO A 153 -4.52 5.02 -19.12
C PRO A 153 -4.98 6.30 -18.41
N VAL A 154 -5.07 6.22 -17.08
CA VAL A 154 -5.45 7.35 -16.23
C VAL A 154 -4.33 7.62 -15.24
N GLN A 155 -3.76 8.83 -15.27
CA GLN A 155 -2.83 9.28 -14.23
C GLN A 155 -3.62 9.56 -12.95
N VAL A 156 -3.39 8.75 -11.92
CA VAL A 156 -4.04 8.86 -10.60
C VAL A 156 -3.17 9.64 -9.63
N TYR A 157 -1.92 9.23 -9.50
CA TYR A 157 -0.90 9.92 -8.68
C TYR A 157 0.21 10.44 -9.58
N SER A 158 0.91 11.47 -9.15
CA SER A 158 2.15 11.88 -9.81
C SER A 158 3.18 10.74 -9.78
N LYS A 159 4.06 10.71 -10.76
CA LYS A 159 5.15 9.73 -10.80
C LYS A 159 6.05 9.84 -9.56
N ALA A 160 6.29 11.08 -9.09
CA ALA A 160 7.03 11.34 -7.87
C ALA A 160 6.37 10.65 -6.66
N THR A 161 5.07 10.83 -6.47
CA THR A 161 4.29 10.17 -5.41
C THR A 161 4.37 8.66 -5.50
N ALA A 162 4.13 8.11 -6.68
CA ALA A 162 4.17 6.67 -6.89
C ALA A 162 5.54 6.08 -6.52
N THR A 163 6.65 6.71 -6.94
CA THR A 163 7.99 6.21 -6.66
C THR A 163 8.40 6.35 -5.19
N ILE A 164 7.93 7.39 -4.50
CA ILE A 164 8.06 7.50 -3.03
C ILE A 164 7.32 6.34 -2.36
N MET A 165 6.06 6.08 -2.78
CA MET A 165 5.29 4.98 -2.20
C MET A 165 5.89 3.61 -2.54
N GLN A 166 6.46 3.41 -3.72
CA GLN A 166 7.21 2.19 -4.06
C GLN A 166 8.36 1.96 -3.09
N SER A 167 9.12 3.02 -2.74
CA SER A 167 10.20 2.91 -1.74
C SER A 167 9.65 2.50 -0.37
N LEU A 168 8.58 3.12 0.09
CA LEU A 168 7.93 2.79 1.36
C LEU A 168 7.38 1.36 1.39
N LEU A 169 6.74 0.91 0.31
CA LEU A 169 6.19 -0.44 0.21
C LEU A 169 7.27 -1.52 0.08
N ARG A 170 8.45 -1.17 -0.47
CA ARG A 170 9.63 -2.04 -0.42
C ARG A 170 10.07 -2.28 1.03
N ASP A 171 10.08 -1.22 1.84
CA ASP A 171 10.44 -1.32 3.25
C ASP A 171 9.44 -2.19 4.03
N VAL A 172 8.15 -2.11 3.72
CA VAL A 172 7.13 -3.00 4.32
C VAL A 172 7.47 -4.47 4.09
N ILE A 173 7.87 -4.86 2.89
CA ILE A 173 8.22 -6.26 2.58
C ILE A 173 9.58 -6.64 3.15
N SER A 174 10.59 -5.79 3.01
CA SER A 174 11.96 -6.09 3.46
C SER A 174 12.12 -6.07 4.97
N SER A 175 11.31 -5.29 5.70
CA SER A 175 11.33 -5.20 7.16
C SER A 175 10.88 -6.49 7.85
N ARG A 176 10.06 -7.30 7.18
CA ARG A 176 9.49 -8.56 7.71
C ARG A 176 8.61 -8.36 8.96
N ILE A 177 8.18 -7.13 9.23
CA ILE A 177 7.42 -6.82 10.45
C ILE A 177 5.98 -7.34 10.35
N THR A 178 5.31 -7.07 9.22
CA THR A 178 3.90 -7.42 9.03
C THR A 178 3.68 -8.58 8.05
N SER A 179 4.75 -9.14 7.46
CA SER A 179 4.68 -10.26 6.53
C SER A 179 5.90 -11.15 6.61
N SER A 180 5.71 -12.46 6.57
CA SER A 180 6.78 -13.46 6.42
C SER A 180 7.18 -13.70 4.95
N PHE A 181 6.50 -13.09 3.97
CA PHE A 181 6.69 -13.35 2.54
C PHE A 181 8.16 -13.36 2.11
N GLN A 182 8.92 -12.33 2.51
CA GLN A 182 10.34 -12.23 2.15
C GLN A 182 11.17 -13.39 2.75
N THR A 183 10.85 -13.82 3.97
CA THR A 183 11.52 -14.94 4.64
C THR A 183 11.16 -16.26 3.95
N ASP A 184 9.87 -16.47 3.70
CA ASP A 184 9.36 -17.68 3.06
C ASP A 184 9.91 -17.82 1.64
N LEU A 185 9.88 -16.74 0.84
CA LEU A 185 10.41 -16.74 -0.51
C LEU A 185 11.94 -16.95 -0.52
N THR A 186 12.67 -16.39 0.44
CA THR A 186 14.12 -16.63 0.58
C THR A 186 14.42 -18.10 0.82
N THR A 187 13.58 -18.79 1.60
CA THR A 187 13.72 -20.23 1.86
C THR A 187 13.40 -21.07 0.63
N ILE A 188 12.34 -20.69 -0.12
CA ILE A 188 11.86 -21.45 -1.28
C ILE A 188 12.75 -21.21 -2.51
N ASN A 189 13.06 -19.93 -2.80
CA ASN A 189 13.82 -19.51 -3.97
C ASN A 189 14.62 -18.22 -3.67
N PRO A 190 15.86 -18.35 -3.16
CA PRO A 190 16.70 -17.20 -2.81
C PRO A 190 16.98 -16.25 -3.97
N SER A 191 16.99 -16.76 -5.20
CA SER A 191 17.20 -15.94 -6.39
C SER A 191 16.01 -15.03 -6.64
N LEU A 192 14.81 -15.58 -6.60
CA LEU A 192 13.57 -14.85 -6.81
C LEU A 192 13.30 -13.86 -5.66
N ALA A 193 13.71 -14.19 -4.44
CA ALA A 193 13.61 -13.29 -3.29
C ALA A 193 14.43 -12.01 -3.43
N ARG A 194 15.42 -11.96 -4.35
CA ARG A 194 16.21 -10.75 -4.65
C ARG A 194 15.57 -9.82 -5.66
N ALA A 195 14.45 -10.20 -6.29
CA ALA A 195 13.67 -9.29 -7.13
C ALA A 195 13.19 -8.10 -6.29
N ASP A 196 12.84 -7.01 -6.96
CA ASP A 196 12.44 -5.79 -6.26
C ASP A 196 10.95 -5.85 -5.87
N TRP A 197 10.69 -6.51 -4.75
CA TRP A 197 9.36 -6.69 -4.21
C TRP A 197 8.90 -5.47 -3.42
N ILE A 198 7.70 -5.00 -3.74
CA ILE A 198 6.93 -4.05 -2.94
C ILE A 198 5.60 -4.68 -2.55
N GLY A 199 5.00 -4.27 -1.44
CA GLY A 199 3.71 -4.83 -1.07
C GLY A 199 3.16 -4.33 0.25
N LYS A 200 1.95 -4.80 0.56
CA LYS A 200 1.24 -4.46 1.79
C LYS A 200 0.32 -5.59 2.23
N THR A 201 0.33 -5.88 3.52
CA THR A 201 -0.63 -6.77 4.17
C THR A 201 -1.89 -6.05 4.59
N GLY A 202 -2.98 -6.77 4.70
CA GLY A 202 -4.23 -6.33 5.31
C GLY A 202 -4.86 -7.45 6.11
N THR A 203 -5.42 -7.12 7.28
CA THR A 203 -6.10 -8.06 8.17
C THR A 203 -7.27 -7.34 8.80
N THR A 204 -8.47 -7.92 8.73
CA THR A 204 -9.63 -7.42 9.49
C THR A 204 -9.49 -7.76 10.96
N ASN A 205 -10.21 -7.02 11.83
CA ASN A 205 -10.08 -7.13 13.29
C ASN A 205 -10.36 -8.53 13.85
N GLU A 206 -11.30 -9.24 13.23
CA GLU A 206 -11.71 -10.58 13.66
C GLU A 206 -11.04 -11.69 12.81
N ASP A 207 -9.98 -11.36 12.08
CA ASP A 207 -9.24 -12.30 11.22
C ASP A 207 -10.10 -12.97 10.13
N GLU A 208 -11.18 -12.32 9.64
CA GLU A 208 -12.01 -12.88 8.56
C GLU A 208 -11.35 -12.76 7.19
N ASN A 209 -10.59 -11.66 6.99
CA ASN A 209 -10.00 -11.32 5.69
C ASN A 209 -8.51 -11.03 5.85
N MET A 210 -7.70 -11.79 5.15
CA MET A 210 -6.25 -11.64 5.10
C MET A 210 -5.81 -11.32 3.68
N TRP A 211 -5.18 -10.19 3.51
CA TRP A 211 -4.69 -9.71 2.22
C TRP A 211 -3.18 -9.62 2.18
N LEU A 212 -2.61 -9.92 1.02
CA LEU A 212 -1.23 -9.58 0.67
C LEU A 212 -1.20 -9.11 -0.78
N MET A 213 -0.88 -7.84 -0.96
CA MET A 213 -0.66 -7.22 -2.25
C MET A 213 0.84 -7.17 -2.50
N LEU A 214 1.28 -7.66 -3.65
CA LEU A 214 2.69 -7.74 -4.06
C LEU A 214 2.86 -7.17 -5.45
N SER A 215 3.98 -6.50 -5.70
CA SER A 215 4.36 -6.10 -7.05
C SER A 215 5.87 -6.20 -7.24
N THR A 216 6.27 -6.48 -8.47
CA THR A 216 7.57 -6.13 -9.05
C THR A 216 7.33 -5.05 -10.11
N PRO A 217 8.37 -4.48 -10.74
CA PRO A 217 8.18 -3.56 -11.87
C PRO A 217 7.38 -4.15 -13.05
N ARG A 218 7.25 -5.47 -13.14
CA ARG A 218 6.55 -6.16 -14.23
C ARG A 218 5.14 -6.59 -13.92
N LEU A 219 4.89 -7.06 -12.70
CA LEU A 219 3.62 -7.70 -12.34
C LEU A 219 3.13 -7.27 -10.97
N THR A 220 1.82 -7.21 -10.84
CA THR A 220 1.11 -7.07 -9.56
C THR A 220 0.29 -8.32 -9.29
N LEU A 221 0.38 -8.85 -8.08
CA LEU A 221 -0.32 -10.02 -7.61
C LEU A 221 -1.09 -9.68 -6.31
N GLY A 222 -2.36 -9.99 -6.28
CA GLY A 222 -3.20 -9.86 -5.08
C GLY A 222 -3.58 -11.23 -4.53
N GLY A 223 -3.31 -11.46 -3.25
CA GLY A 223 -3.72 -12.65 -2.52
C GLY A 223 -4.72 -12.33 -1.42
N TRP A 224 -5.82 -13.06 -1.39
CA TRP A 224 -6.79 -13.03 -0.32
C TRP A 224 -6.97 -14.43 0.26
N LEU A 225 -7.04 -14.49 1.58
CA LEU A 225 -7.35 -15.69 2.34
C LEU A 225 -8.50 -15.40 3.32
N GLY A 226 -9.53 -16.20 3.30
CA GLY A 226 -10.71 -16.06 4.15
C GLY A 226 -11.70 -17.18 3.87
N HIS A 227 -12.81 -17.15 4.59
CA HIS A 227 -13.94 -18.06 4.35
C HIS A 227 -15.03 -17.36 3.51
N ASP A 228 -15.71 -18.11 2.68
CA ASP A 228 -16.81 -17.58 1.83
C ASP A 228 -17.97 -17.02 2.66
N ASP A 229 -18.22 -17.60 3.81
CA ASP A 229 -19.24 -17.17 4.79
C ASP A 229 -18.75 -16.06 5.75
N ASN A 230 -17.55 -15.52 5.49
CA ASN A 230 -16.91 -14.45 6.27
C ASN A 230 -16.69 -14.79 7.77
N ARG A 231 -16.65 -16.08 8.12
CA ARG A 231 -16.26 -16.48 9.48
C ARG A 231 -14.77 -16.28 9.71
N PRO A 232 -14.35 -16.00 10.94
CA PRO A 232 -12.95 -15.82 11.28
C PRO A 232 -12.07 -17.00 10.91
N LEU A 233 -10.84 -16.71 10.47
CA LEU A 233 -9.76 -17.68 10.38
C LEU A 233 -9.21 -17.99 11.78
N ALA A 234 -8.39 -19.04 11.90
CA ALA A 234 -7.72 -19.32 13.16
C ALA A 234 -6.85 -18.13 13.58
N LYS A 235 -7.09 -17.63 14.79
CA LYS A 235 -6.49 -16.40 15.32
C LYS A 235 -4.96 -16.43 15.21
N GLY A 236 -4.41 -15.34 14.69
CA GLY A 236 -2.96 -15.08 14.59
C GLY A 236 -2.18 -15.90 13.56
N ALA A 237 -2.83 -16.83 12.84
CA ALA A 237 -2.14 -17.69 11.85
C ALA A 237 -2.39 -17.27 10.38
N GLY A 238 -3.45 -16.51 10.12
CA GLY A 238 -3.92 -16.27 8.77
C GLY A 238 -2.93 -15.48 7.91
N HIS A 239 -2.32 -14.43 8.44
CA HIS A 239 -1.39 -13.60 7.68
C HIS A 239 -0.09 -14.34 7.32
N TYR A 240 0.43 -15.21 8.18
CA TYR A 240 1.58 -16.07 7.85
C TYR A 240 1.22 -17.10 6.79
N ARG A 241 0.03 -17.70 6.87
CA ARG A 241 -0.44 -18.67 5.86
C ARG A 241 -0.60 -18.02 4.51
N ASN A 242 -1.18 -16.82 4.44
CA ASN A 242 -1.31 -16.08 3.19
C ASN A 242 0.05 -15.71 2.61
N ALA A 243 0.99 -15.23 3.43
CA ALA A 243 2.34 -14.91 3.01
C ALA A 243 3.11 -16.13 2.46
N ASN A 244 3.02 -17.27 3.17
CA ASN A 244 3.63 -18.53 2.75
C ASN A 244 3.00 -19.05 1.44
N TYR A 245 1.66 -19.05 1.36
CA TYR A 245 0.95 -19.42 0.12
C TYR A 245 1.41 -18.55 -1.06
N MET A 246 1.46 -17.22 -0.88
CA MET A 246 1.89 -16.31 -1.92
C MET A 246 3.34 -16.51 -2.35
N ALA A 247 4.24 -16.86 -1.41
CA ALA A 247 5.63 -17.19 -1.74
C ALA A 247 5.74 -18.45 -2.60
N HIS A 248 4.98 -19.50 -2.28
CA HIS A 248 4.88 -20.69 -3.09
C HIS A 248 4.26 -20.43 -4.47
N LEU A 249 3.19 -19.65 -4.52
CA LEU A 249 2.52 -19.27 -5.78
C LEU A 249 3.47 -18.48 -6.70
N VAL A 250 4.16 -17.48 -6.16
CA VAL A 250 5.16 -16.68 -6.89
C VAL A 250 6.25 -17.58 -7.48
N ASN A 251 6.75 -18.56 -6.71
CA ASN A 251 7.73 -19.52 -7.18
C ASN A 251 7.16 -20.47 -8.25
N ALA A 252 5.93 -20.94 -8.09
CA ALA A 252 5.28 -21.79 -9.09
C ALA A 252 5.08 -21.05 -10.42
N ILE A 253 4.67 -19.77 -10.37
CA ILE A 253 4.55 -18.92 -11.56
C ILE A 253 5.93 -18.75 -12.23
N GLN A 254 7.00 -18.50 -11.45
CA GLN A 254 8.37 -18.42 -11.97
C GLN A 254 8.84 -19.71 -12.65
N GLN A 255 8.42 -20.87 -12.13
CA GLN A 255 8.74 -22.17 -12.75
C GLN A 255 7.99 -22.39 -14.06
N ALA A 256 6.71 -21.94 -14.13
CA ALA A 256 5.90 -22.05 -15.34
C ALA A 256 6.36 -21.06 -16.42
N GLU A 257 6.72 -19.85 -16.03
CA GLU A 257 7.12 -18.75 -16.93
C GLU A 257 8.42 -18.11 -16.41
N PRO A 258 9.58 -18.69 -16.73
CA PRO A 258 10.88 -18.20 -16.26
C PRO A 258 11.13 -16.74 -16.66
N GLY A 259 11.46 -15.90 -15.67
CA GLY A 259 11.76 -14.48 -15.87
C GLY A 259 10.55 -13.55 -15.88
N ILE A 260 9.33 -14.06 -15.65
CA ILE A 260 8.11 -13.25 -15.65
C ILE A 260 8.16 -12.10 -14.63
N TRP A 261 8.77 -12.30 -13.48
CA TRP A 261 8.90 -11.28 -12.42
C TRP A 261 9.94 -10.20 -12.71
N GLY A 262 10.81 -10.44 -13.71
CA GLY A 262 11.88 -9.53 -14.11
C GLY A 262 13.04 -9.40 -13.10
N ASN A 263 14.03 -8.63 -13.50
CA ASN A 263 15.18 -8.25 -12.67
C ASN A 263 15.28 -6.72 -12.52
N GLU A 264 14.33 -6.01 -13.08
CA GLU A 264 14.27 -4.55 -13.05
C GLU A 264 14.04 -4.05 -11.61
N ARG A 265 14.43 -2.82 -11.36
CA ARG A 265 14.21 -2.12 -10.10
C ARG A 265 13.22 -0.98 -10.28
N PHE A 266 12.42 -0.74 -9.26
CA PHE A 266 11.70 0.53 -9.17
C PHE A 266 12.69 1.65 -8.92
N ASN A 267 12.68 2.65 -9.78
CA ASN A 267 13.58 3.80 -9.69
C ASN A 267 12.80 5.03 -9.24
N LEU A 268 13.43 5.84 -8.39
CA LEU A 268 12.85 7.13 -8.02
C LEU A 268 12.72 8.02 -9.26
N ASP A 269 11.65 8.79 -9.31
CA ASP A 269 11.51 9.87 -10.29
C ASP A 269 12.67 10.87 -10.12
N PRO A 270 13.22 11.44 -11.20
CA PRO A 270 14.31 12.42 -11.10
C PRO A 270 14.01 13.65 -10.26
N SER A 271 12.73 13.99 -10.05
CA SER A 271 12.30 15.08 -9.16
C SER A 271 12.38 14.71 -7.67
N VAL A 272 12.59 13.41 -7.35
CA VAL A 272 12.66 12.91 -5.98
C VAL A 272 14.11 12.63 -5.61
N THR A 273 14.55 13.18 -4.49
CA THR A 273 15.90 12.95 -3.96
C THR A 273 15.83 12.30 -2.58
N LYS A 274 16.74 11.36 -2.33
CA LYS A 274 16.93 10.82 -0.98
C LYS A 274 17.70 11.80 -0.13
N SER A 275 17.24 12.04 1.08
CA SER A 275 17.87 12.91 2.07
C SER A 275 17.84 12.26 3.43
N GLN A 276 18.90 12.42 4.20
CA GLN A 276 18.84 12.09 5.62
C GLN A 276 18.09 13.18 6.38
N VAL A 277 17.13 12.76 7.19
CA VAL A 277 16.36 13.65 8.05
C VAL A 277 16.31 13.09 9.48
N LEU A 278 16.13 13.95 10.46
CA LEU A 278 15.98 13.54 11.84
C LEU A 278 14.71 12.73 12.04
N ARG A 279 14.84 11.58 12.64
CA ARG A 279 13.71 10.68 12.93
C ARG A 279 12.66 11.32 13.83
N SER A 280 13.05 12.25 14.68
CA SER A 280 12.16 12.93 15.64
C SER A 280 11.35 14.08 15.04
N THR A 281 11.83 14.70 13.95
CA THR A 281 11.22 15.91 13.39
C THR A 281 10.95 15.85 11.90
N GLY A 282 11.54 14.90 11.16
CA GLY A 282 11.51 14.85 9.71
C GLY A 282 12.32 15.95 9.02
N GLN A 283 13.07 16.76 9.76
CA GLN A 283 13.88 17.86 9.24
C GLN A 283 15.31 17.43 9.01
N LYS A 284 16.01 18.11 8.09
CA LYS A 284 17.44 17.87 7.88
C LYS A 284 18.24 18.25 9.15
N PRO A 285 19.25 17.46 9.54
CA PRO A 285 20.19 17.86 10.58
C PRO A 285 20.90 19.16 10.16
N GLY A 286 21.23 20.01 11.15
CA GLY A 286 21.96 21.23 10.89
C GLY A 286 21.62 22.34 11.87
N LYS A 287 22.06 23.55 11.56
CA LYS A 287 21.80 24.72 12.39
C LYS A 287 20.49 25.38 12.01
N VAL A 288 19.65 25.66 12.98
CA VAL A 288 18.41 26.44 12.86
C VAL A 288 18.50 27.69 13.70
N SER A 289 18.01 28.80 13.21
CA SER A 289 17.93 30.04 14.01
C SER A 289 16.53 30.15 14.62
N ILE A 290 16.48 30.20 15.94
CA ILE A 290 15.23 30.39 16.71
C ILE A 290 15.42 31.65 17.57
N ASN A 291 14.61 32.67 17.36
CA ASN A 291 14.69 33.95 18.04
C ASN A 291 16.14 34.57 18.06
N GLY A 292 16.81 34.48 16.89
CA GLY A 292 18.17 35.04 16.72
C GLY A 292 19.29 34.19 17.35
N LYS A 293 18.99 33.03 17.92
CA LYS A 293 20.00 32.09 18.43
C LYS A 293 20.13 30.92 17.45
N GLU A 294 21.37 30.61 17.06
CA GLU A 294 21.66 29.38 16.31
C GLU A 294 21.61 28.20 17.28
N ILE A 295 20.81 27.21 16.93
CA ILE A 295 20.69 25.94 17.66
C ILE A 295 21.09 24.83 16.69
N GLU A 296 21.99 23.97 17.08
CA GLU A 296 22.34 22.77 16.36
C GLU A 296 21.27 21.70 16.61
N VAL A 297 20.63 21.23 15.52
CA VAL A 297 19.63 20.17 15.55
C VAL A 297 20.29 18.89 15.06
N SER A 298 20.51 17.96 15.97
CA SER A 298 21.13 16.67 15.71
C SER A 298 20.35 15.53 16.36
N GLY A 299 20.57 14.31 15.91
CA GLY A 299 19.90 13.11 16.44
C GLY A 299 19.97 11.94 15.48
N SER A 300 19.27 10.86 15.81
CA SER A 300 19.13 9.71 14.91
C SER A 300 18.41 10.13 13.63
N THR A 301 18.93 9.67 12.48
CA THR A 301 18.40 9.99 11.17
C THR A 301 17.72 8.80 10.50
N VAL A 302 16.80 9.10 9.55
CA VAL A 302 16.19 8.18 8.59
C VAL A 302 16.34 8.77 7.19
N THR A 303 16.26 7.92 6.18
CA THR A 303 16.36 8.34 4.76
C THR A 303 15.04 8.19 4.06
#